data_7cf1bef5541dc7c96bb88a5af2754e56
#
_entry.id   7cf1bef5541dc7c96bb88a5af2754e56
#
_cell.length_a   1.000
_cell.length_b   1.000
_cell.length_c   1.000
_cell.angle_alpha   90.00
_cell.angle_beta   90.00
_cell.angle_gamma   90.00
#
_symmetry.space_group_name_H-M   'P 1'
#
loop_
_entity.id
_entity.type
_entity.pdbx_description
1 polymer ?
#
loop_
_entity_poly.entity_id
_entity_poly.type
_entity_poly.pdbx_seq_one_letter_code
_entity_poly.pdbx_strand_id
1 'polypeptide(L)'
;YEEYKRNKQRKINNIFNQSNVNPSLRDATVKNYKPQNEKQVQAKQTAIEYVQGFSTKEPKSLILQGSYGTGKSHLAYAIAKAVKAKGHTVAFMHIPMLMDRIKATYNKNAVETTDELVRLLSDID
;
A
#
# COMPACT_ATOMS: atom_id res chain seq x y z
N TYR A 1 -4.97 8.52 20.89
CA TYR A 1 -5.43 7.84 19.67
C TYR A 1 -4.56 8.17 18.46
N GLU A 2 -4.28 9.46 18.25
CA GLU A 2 -3.40 9.92 17.18
C GLU A 2 -1.97 9.39 17.35
N GLU A 3 -1.46 9.40 18.57
CA GLU A 3 -0.14 8.86 18.90
C GLU A 3 -0.08 7.35 18.66
N TYR A 4 -1.15 6.63 19.03
CA TYR A 4 -1.27 5.19 18.78
C TYR A 4 -1.18 4.88 17.28
N LYS A 5 -1.90 5.62 16.45
CA LYS A 5 -1.86 5.45 14.99
C LYS A 5 -0.49 5.73 14.41
N ARG A 6 0.17 6.79 14.86
CA ARG A 6 1.52 7.13 14.41
C ARG A 6 2.52 6.04 14.75
N ASN A 7 2.45 5.51 15.96
CA ASN A 7 3.32 4.43 16.40
C ASN A 7 3.08 3.15 15.60
N LYS A 8 1.83 2.83 15.34
CA LYS A 8 1.44 1.69 14.50
C LYS A 8 2.01 1.83 13.08
N GLN A 9 1.87 3.02 12.46
CA GLN A 9 2.38 3.27 11.13
C GLN A 9 3.92 3.20 11.09
N ARG A 10 4.62 3.70 12.11
CA ARG A 10 6.08 3.57 12.21
C ARG A 10 6.50 2.11 12.23
N LYS A 11 5.81 1.29 13.02
CA LYS A 11 6.11 -0.13 13.12
C LYS A 11 5.94 -0.82 11.77
N ILE A 12 4.86 -0.52 11.06
CA ILE A 12 4.60 -1.01 9.71
C ILE A 12 5.72 -0.59 8.76
N ASN A 13 6.10 0.69 8.77
CA ASN A 13 7.14 1.22 7.90
C ASN A 13 8.48 0.54 8.15
N ASN A 14 8.85 0.32 9.41
CA ASN A 14 10.11 -0.31 9.77
C ASN A 14 10.16 -1.78 9.35
N ILE A 15 9.08 -2.52 9.58
CA ILE A 15 9.05 -3.95 9.32
C ILE A 15 8.98 -4.24 7.82
N PHE A 16 8.23 -3.45 7.06
CA PHE A 16 8.03 -3.68 5.63
C PHE A 16 8.91 -2.80 4.73
N ASN A 17 9.88 -2.10 5.31
CA ASN A 17 10.83 -1.26 4.57
C ASN A 17 10.14 -0.27 3.63
N GLN A 18 9.10 0.42 4.11
CA GLN A 18 8.35 1.38 3.30
C GLN A 18 9.22 2.54 2.80
N SER A 19 10.37 2.76 3.43
CA SER A 19 11.36 3.74 2.98
C SER A 19 12.10 3.30 1.71
N ASN A 20 12.04 2.03 1.35
CA ASN A 20 12.70 1.48 0.17
C ASN A 20 11.81 1.47 -1.07
N VAL A 21 10.79 2.30 -1.08
CA VAL A 21 9.96 2.50 -2.28
C VAL A 21 10.85 3.08 -3.38
N ASN A 22 10.65 2.59 -4.61
CA ASN A 22 11.38 3.07 -5.78
C ASN A 22 11.37 4.61 -5.79
N PRO A 23 12.54 5.28 -5.89
CA PRO A 23 12.58 6.74 -5.89
C PRO A 23 11.68 7.42 -6.91
N SER A 24 11.44 6.78 -8.05
CA SER A 24 10.55 7.31 -9.07
C SER A 24 9.09 7.42 -8.61
N LEU A 25 8.71 6.70 -7.55
CA LEU A 25 7.35 6.71 -7.01
C LEU A 25 7.17 7.65 -5.81
N ARG A 26 8.25 8.18 -5.24
CA ARG A 26 8.17 8.99 -4.02
C ARG A 26 7.20 10.16 -4.12
N ASP A 27 7.19 10.83 -5.26
CA ASP A 27 6.38 12.01 -5.48
C ASP A 27 5.08 11.70 -6.24
N ALA A 28 4.77 10.41 -6.41
CA ALA A 28 3.56 9.99 -7.12
C ALA A 28 2.31 10.39 -6.36
N THR A 29 1.41 11.09 -7.03
CA THR A 29 0.08 11.45 -6.52
C THR A 29 -0.96 11.12 -7.59
N VAL A 30 -2.22 11.00 -7.17
CA VAL A 30 -3.31 10.84 -8.15
C VAL A 30 -3.38 12.06 -9.06
N LYS A 31 -3.15 13.25 -8.49
CA LYS A 31 -3.19 14.51 -9.22
C LYS A 31 -2.14 14.58 -10.33
N ASN A 32 -0.91 14.13 -10.07
CA ASN A 32 0.16 14.20 -11.06
C ASN A 32 0.24 12.98 -12.01
N TYR A 33 -0.67 12.03 -11.85
CA TYR A 33 -0.83 10.96 -12.81
C TYR A 33 -1.38 11.53 -14.12
N LYS A 34 -0.65 11.29 -15.22
CA LYS A 34 -1.00 11.83 -16.55
C LYS A 34 -1.56 10.71 -17.41
N PRO A 35 -2.89 10.62 -17.55
CA PRO A 35 -3.48 9.60 -18.40
C PRO A 35 -3.20 9.90 -19.89
N GLN A 36 -2.91 8.84 -20.64
CA GLN A 36 -2.59 8.94 -22.07
C GLN A 36 -3.71 8.44 -22.98
N ASN A 37 -4.75 7.85 -22.41
CA ASN A 37 -5.91 7.33 -23.13
C ASN A 37 -7.13 7.30 -22.23
N GLU A 38 -8.30 6.99 -22.82
CA GLU A 38 -9.56 6.98 -22.07
C GLU A 38 -9.56 5.98 -20.92
N LYS A 39 -8.96 4.80 -21.10
CA LYS A 39 -8.92 3.79 -20.05
C LYS A 39 -8.12 4.28 -18.83
N GLN A 40 -7.03 5.01 -19.09
CA GLN A 40 -6.23 5.61 -18.01
C GLN A 40 -6.96 6.78 -17.35
N VAL A 41 -7.75 7.54 -18.08
CA VAL A 41 -8.61 8.58 -17.51
C VAL A 41 -9.63 7.95 -16.55
N GLN A 42 -10.25 6.84 -16.96
CA GLN A 42 -11.18 6.10 -16.12
C GLN A 42 -10.50 5.53 -14.89
N ALA A 43 -9.28 5.01 -15.05
CA ALA A 43 -8.49 4.49 -13.92
C ALA A 43 -8.19 5.58 -12.90
N LYS A 44 -7.81 6.77 -13.38
CA LYS A 44 -7.56 7.92 -12.50
C LYS A 44 -8.83 8.31 -11.75
N GLN A 45 -9.97 8.38 -12.43
CA GLN A 45 -11.24 8.72 -11.82
C GLN A 45 -11.66 7.68 -10.77
N THR A 46 -11.49 6.40 -11.09
CA THR A 46 -11.76 5.30 -10.15
C THR A 46 -10.87 5.40 -8.92
N ALA A 47 -9.60 5.75 -9.09
CA ALA A 47 -8.69 5.94 -7.97
C ALA A 47 -9.14 7.07 -7.06
N ILE A 48 -9.57 8.20 -7.63
CA ILE A 48 -10.09 9.33 -6.86
C ILE A 48 -11.32 8.91 -6.06
N GLU A 49 -12.26 8.23 -6.69
CA GLU A 49 -13.49 7.75 -6.05
C GLU A 49 -13.19 6.74 -4.94
N TYR A 50 -12.23 5.85 -5.18
CA TYR A 50 -11.81 4.87 -4.19
C TYR A 50 -11.27 5.54 -2.92
N VAL A 51 -10.40 6.53 -3.08
CA VAL A 51 -9.84 7.27 -1.94
C VAL A 51 -10.93 8.03 -1.20
N GLN A 52 -11.82 8.70 -1.92
CA GLN A 52 -12.91 9.47 -1.31
C GLN A 52 -13.87 8.59 -0.53
N GLY A 53 -14.15 7.39 -1.04
CA GLY A 53 -15.07 6.45 -0.43
C GLY A 53 -14.41 5.45 0.51
N PHE A 54 -13.10 5.55 0.75
CA PHE A 54 -12.40 4.58 1.58
C PHE A 54 -12.96 4.57 3.01
N SER A 55 -13.30 3.37 3.50
CA SER A 55 -13.83 3.17 4.85
C SER A 55 -13.43 1.79 5.37
N THR A 56 -13.01 1.73 6.63
CA THR A 56 -12.72 0.46 7.30
C THR A 56 -14.01 -0.28 7.68
N LYS A 57 -15.14 0.41 7.70
CA LYS A 57 -16.46 -0.20 7.98
C LYS A 57 -17.04 -0.92 6.78
N GLU A 58 -16.73 -0.45 5.58
CA GLU A 58 -17.16 -1.04 4.31
C GLU A 58 -15.95 -1.24 3.41
N PRO A 59 -15.09 -2.22 3.71
CA PRO A 59 -13.87 -2.42 2.94
C PRO A 59 -14.18 -2.83 1.51
N LYS A 60 -13.48 -2.21 0.57
CA LYS A 60 -13.58 -2.51 -0.86
C LYS A 60 -12.19 -2.79 -1.40
N SER A 61 -12.13 -3.69 -2.36
CA SER A 61 -10.88 -4.01 -3.06
C SER A 61 -10.84 -3.30 -4.40
N LEU A 62 -9.64 -2.92 -4.82
CA LEU A 62 -9.38 -2.31 -6.13
C LEU A 62 -8.25 -3.07 -6.80
N ILE A 63 -8.48 -3.48 -8.04
CA ILE A 63 -7.49 -4.18 -8.86
C ILE A 63 -7.13 -3.29 -10.05
N LEU A 64 -5.84 -3.01 -10.22
CA LEU A 64 -5.32 -2.26 -11.34
C LEU A 64 -4.63 -3.25 -12.30
N GLN A 65 -5.12 -3.33 -13.52
CA GLN A 65 -4.58 -4.22 -14.55
C GLN A 65 -4.10 -3.41 -15.75
N GLY A 66 -3.09 -3.93 -16.41
CA GLY A 66 -2.56 -3.31 -17.62
C GLY A 66 -1.19 -3.85 -17.94
N SER A 67 -0.70 -3.53 -19.13
CA SER A 67 0.64 -3.89 -19.55
C SER A 67 1.70 -3.11 -18.77
N TYR A 68 2.94 -3.55 -18.89
CA TYR A 68 4.08 -2.90 -18.24
C TYR A 68 4.18 -1.45 -18.67
N GLY A 69 4.48 -0.56 -17.72
CA GLY A 69 4.68 0.86 -18.03
C GLY A 69 3.42 1.69 -18.12
N THR A 70 2.25 1.18 -17.73
CA THR A 70 0.98 1.92 -17.80
C THR A 70 0.69 2.77 -16.56
N GLY A 71 1.59 2.77 -15.56
CA GLY A 71 1.42 3.60 -14.38
C GLY A 71 0.62 2.96 -13.25
N LYS A 72 0.47 1.64 -13.25
CA LYS A 72 -0.26 0.91 -12.19
C LYS A 72 0.36 1.16 -10.81
N SER A 73 1.69 1.05 -10.72
CA SER A 73 2.41 1.27 -9.46
C SER A 73 2.29 2.72 -9.00
N HIS A 74 2.32 3.67 -9.93
CA HIS A 74 2.10 5.08 -9.63
C HIS A 74 0.75 5.29 -8.95
N LEU A 75 -0.33 4.79 -9.56
CA LEU A 75 -1.67 4.93 -8.99
C LEU A 75 -1.81 4.19 -7.66
N ALA A 76 -1.30 2.96 -7.57
CA ALA A 76 -1.38 2.19 -6.33
C ALA A 76 -0.68 2.90 -5.17
N TYR A 77 0.51 3.41 -5.39
CA TYR A 77 1.26 4.13 -4.36
C TYR A 77 0.59 5.46 -4.00
N ALA A 78 0.08 6.16 -5.00
CA ALA A 78 -0.65 7.41 -4.78
C ALA A 78 -1.91 7.20 -3.94
N ILE A 79 -2.65 6.11 -4.20
CA ILE A 79 -3.82 5.73 -3.40
C ILE A 79 -3.40 5.46 -1.95
N ALA A 80 -2.33 4.69 -1.74
CA ALA A 80 -1.82 4.37 -0.41
C ALA A 80 -1.46 5.64 0.36
N LYS A 81 -0.77 6.58 -0.27
CA LYS A 81 -0.42 7.86 0.37
C LYS A 81 -1.65 8.69 0.71
N ALA A 82 -2.63 8.73 -0.19
CA ALA A 82 -3.86 9.48 0.03
C ALA A 82 -4.69 8.91 1.18
N VAL A 83 -4.80 7.58 1.26
CA VAL A 83 -5.50 6.90 2.36
C VAL A 83 -4.77 7.14 3.68
N LYS A 84 -3.44 7.11 3.67
CA LYS A 84 -2.64 7.42 4.85
C LYS A 84 -2.88 8.85 5.33
N ALA A 85 -2.98 9.80 4.41
CA ALA A 85 -3.27 11.19 4.73
C ALA A 85 -4.64 11.37 5.39
N LYS A 86 -5.57 10.45 5.14
CA LYS A 86 -6.89 10.45 5.79
C LYS A 86 -6.85 9.86 7.21
N GLY A 87 -5.68 9.45 7.69
CA GLY A 87 -5.51 8.94 9.04
C GLY A 87 -5.54 7.43 9.18
N HIS A 88 -5.50 6.70 8.08
CA HIS A 88 -5.47 5.23 8.10
C HIS A 88 -4.03 4.71 8.07
N THR A 89 -3.83 3.48 8.53
CA THR A 89 -2.55 2.80 8.39
C THR A 89 -2.49 2.08 7.06
N VAL A 90 -1.35 2.18 6.37
CA VAL A 90 -1.18 1.58 5.05
C VAL A 90 0.18 0.89 4.94
N ALA A 91 0.25 -0.10 4.07
CA ALA A 91 1.51 -0.70 3.65
C ALA A 91 1.48 -0.88 2.13
N PHE A 92 2.53 -0.41 1.47
CA PHE A 92 2.74 -0.61 0.04
C PHE A 92 3.84 -1.65 -0.11
N MET A 93 3.50 -2.79 -0.71
CA MET A 93 4.41 -3.93 -0.77
C MET A 93 4.45 -4.57 -2.14
N HIS A 94 5.65 -5.03 -2.50
CA HIS A 94 5.84 -5.90 -3.64
C HIS A 94 5.59 -7.35 -3.20
N ILE A 95 4.61 -8.02 -3.79
CA ILE A 95 4.14 -9.32 -3.30
C ILE A 95 5.24 -10.40 -3.28
N PRO A 96 6.12 -10.54 -4.30
CA PRO A 96 7.20 -11.52 -4.20
C PRO A 96 8.10 -11.32 -2.98
N MET A 97 8.42 -10.06 -2.63
CA MET A 97 9.22 -9.76 -1.44
C MET A 97 8.47 -10.12 -0.16
N LEU A 98 7.15 -9.87 -0.11
CA LEU A 98 6.32 -10.27 1.02
C LEU A 98 6.29 -11.78 1.17
N MET A 99 6.15 -12.52 0.07
CA MET A 99 6.13 -13.98 0.11
C MET A 99 7.46 -14.54 0.62
N ASP A 100 8.59 -13.97 0.20
CA ASP A 100 9.91 -14.37 0.70
C ASP A 100 10.02 -14.13 2.21
N ARG A 101 9.48 -13.03 2.69
CA ARG A 101 9.47 -12.71 4.11
C ARG A 101 8.62 -13.70 4.91
N ILE A 102 7.47 -14.10 4.39
CA ILE A 102 6.62 -15.12 5.01
C ILE A 102 7.38 -16.46 5.08
N LYS A 103 8.04 -16.86 4.01
CA LYS A 103 8.84 -18.08 3.98
C LYS A 103 9.97 -18.06 5.01
N ALA A 104 10.60 -16.90 5.21
CA ALA A 104 11.66 -16.73 6.20
C ALA A 104 11.17 -16.99 7.63
N THR A 105 9.87 -16.80 7.92
CA THR A 105 9.30 -17.08 9.25
C THR A 105 9.20 -18.58 9.55
N TYR A 106 9.34 -19.45 8.53
CA TYR A 106 9.29 -20.90 8.72
C TYR A 106 10.60 -21.46 9.30
N ASN A 107 11.66 -20.68 9.33
CA ASN A 107 12.94 -21.06 9.90
C ASN A 107 12.86 -21.00 11.43
N LYS A 108 13.38 -22.04 12.13
CA LYS A 108 13.39 -22.10 13.59
C LYS A 108 14.14 -20.95 14.25
N ASN A 109 15.12 -20.38 13.55
CA ASN A 109 15.95 -19.26 14.04
C ASN A 109 15.46 -17.91 13.54
N ALA A 110 14.25 -17.84 13.00
CA ALA A 110 13.70 -16.59 12.49
C ALA A 110 13.50 -15.56 13.61
N VAL A 111 13.83 -14.29 13.30
CA VAL A 111 13.66 -13.18 14.24
C VAL A 111 12.18 -12.92 14.51
N GLU A 112 11.32 -13.13 13.50
CA GLU A 112 9.88 -12.98 13.66
C GLU A 112 9.17 -14.30 13.33
N THR A 113 8.03 -14.53 13.99
CA THR A 113 7.20 -15.70 13.73
C THR A 113 6.15 -15.39 12.66
N THR A 114 5.61 -16.46 12.04
CA THR A 114 4.50 -16.32 11.09
C THR A 114 3.31 -15.62 11.75
N ASP A 115 2.99 -15.99 12.99
CA ASP A 115 1.85 -15.40 13.72
C ASP A 115 2.03 -13.91 13.97
N GLU A 116 3.25 -13.48 14.31
CA GLU A 116 3.55 -12.06 14.50
C GLU A 116 3.36 -11.27 13.20
N LEU A 117 3.85 -11.83 12.09
CA LEU A 117 3.74 -11.19 10.78
C LEU A 117 2.27 -11.09 10.34
N VAL A 118 1.50 -12.18 10.49
CA VAL A 118 0.08 -12.21 10.13
C VAL A 118 -0.70 -11.23 10.99
N ARG A 119 -0.40 -11.17 12.29
CA ARG A 119 -1.07 -10.23 13.21
C ARG A 119 -0.82 -8.79 12.79
N LEU A 120 0.44 -8.45 12.44
CA LEU A 120 0.77 -7.11 12.00
C LEU A 120 0.04 -6.75 10.70
N LEU A 121 0.01 -7.67 9.73
CA LEU A 121 -0.71 -7.46 8.46
C LEU A 121 -2.21 -7.27 8.68
N SER A 122 -2.78 -8.03 9.63
CA SER A 122 -4.20 -7.95 9.94
C SER A 122 -4.60 -6.63 10.59
N ASP A 123 -3.67 -5.93 11.22
CA ASP A 123 -3.91 -4.65 11.89
C ASP A 123 -3.83 -3.44 10.95
N ILE A 124 -3.43 -3.63 9.71
CA ILE A 124 -3.35 -2.56 8.71
C ILE A 124 -4.75 -2.29 8.16
N ASP A 125 -5.13 -1.02 8.11
CA ASP A 125 -6.42 -0.61 7.56
C ASP A 125 -6.50 -0.88 6.05
#